data_adf2cb69c0246f2c5e79ca833e37ebf1
#
_entry.id   adf2cb69c0246f2c5e79ca833e37ebf1
#
_cell.length_a   1.000
_cell.length_b   1.000
_cell.length_c   1.000
_cell.angle_alpha   90.00
_cell.angle_beta   90.00
_cell.angle_gamma   90.00
#
_symmetry.space_group_name_H-M   'P 1'
#
loop_
_entity.id
_entity.type
_entity.pdbx_description
1 polymer ?
#
loop_
_entity_poly.entity_id
_entity_poly.type
_entity_poly.pdbx_seq_one_letter_code
_entity_poly.pdbx_strand_id
1 'polypeptide(L)'
;MITQLKELRAHKGFVSLVFSRFISNLGNGLSPIALAYGVLSIPGADGTDLSIVMAARFVPMVALMLIGGVVGDRYKRNRVVGGADIIGSIFVAISAISFLGHFPSVWLLAFMGAIFGVLNALWWPAMVGVLPEILPKEKLKDGNAIVALSTNIGFVVGALIGGALVTLYGSGWALLIDAISFLIAGILVWNLDLPPMPKREENSVIHDLRIGWHEFVARPWVIAIVCSFAVINMCFESIWQVLGPLAYDQGDNGPRNWSLNLAAVTTGMICGSAIALKVKLKRPLATSMILIAISSVWNFAIASSQPLFITMICGAISGVAIDIFMVQWNTAMQSHIPEESYSRVAAYDALGSFGVAPIGVAFAGPAAAYFGITPTLWATGILTFIAAIASLSVKSLRTLK
;
A
#
# COMPACT_ATOMS: atom_id res chain seq x y z
N MET A 1 12.53 -10.89 22.63
CA MET A 1 12.17 -9.57 22.10
C MET A 1 13.05 -8.43 22.64
N ILE A 2 13.13 -8.19 23.97
CA ILE A 2 13.95 -7.07 24.51
C ILE A 2 15.45 -7.25 24.23
N THR A 3 15.97 -8.46 24.36
CA THR A 3 17.39 -8.78 24.09
C THR A 3 17.72 -8.62 22.61
N GLN A 4 16.86 -9.10 21.72
CA GLN A 4 16.97 -8.93 20.25
C GLN A 4 16.94 -7.45 19.85
N LEU A 5 16.08 -6.65 20.49
CA LEU A 5 16.02 -5.21 20.25
C LEU A 5 17.33 -4.49 20.64
N LYS A 6 17.96 -4.92 21.76
CA LYS A 6 19.27 -4.36 22.16
C LYS A 6 20.37 -4.70 21.16
N GLU A 7 20.38 -5.93 20.63
CA GLU A 7 21.36 -6.35 19.64
C GLU A 7 21.18 -5.61 18.30
N LEU A 8 19.93 -5.44 17.84
CA LEU A 8 19.64 -4.72 16.60
C LEU A 8 19.96 -3.23 16.70
N ARG A 9 19.77 -2.62 17.86
CA ARG A 9 20.15 -1.22 18.14
C ARG A 9 21.65 -0.97 18.03
N ALA A 10 22.48 -1.98 18.19
CA ALA A 10 23.93 -1.85 18.05
C ALA A 10 24.36 -1.65 16.58
N HIS A 11 23.52 -2.03 15.61
CA HIS A 11 23.81 -1.78 14.21
C HIS A 11 23.59 -0.33 13.84
N LYS A 12 24.65 0.32 13.34
CA LYS A 12 24.63 1.73 12.94
C LYS A 12 23.56 1.95 11.84
N GLY A 13 22.67 2.91 12.08
CA GLY A 13 21.60 3.25 11.15
C GLY A 13 20.26 2.50 11.35
N PHE A 14 20.23 1.34 12.06
CA PHE A 14 18.99 0.59 12.25
C PHE A 14 17.90 1.39 12.99
N VAL A 15 18.27 2.05 14.09
CA VAL A 15 17.33 2.89 14.86
C VAL A 15 16.80 4.05 14.02
N SER A 16 17.70 4.71 13.27
CA SER A 16 17.33 5.80 12.36
C SER A 16 16.35 5.32 11.27
N LEU A 17 16.58 4.14 10.71
CA LEU A 17 15.67 3.53 9.73
C LEU A 17 14.30 3.25 10.34
N VAL A 18 14.23 2.59 11.50
CA VAL A 18 12.96 2.25 12.18
C VAL A 18 12.17 3.52 12.51
N PHE A 19 12.84 4.56 13.02
CA PHE A 19 12.21 5.83 13.35
C PHE A 19 11.76 6.60 12.11
N SER A 20 12.57 6.62 11.06
CA SER A 20 12.18 7.16 9.75
C SER A 20 10.92 6.47 9.21
N ARG A 21 10.87 5.12 9.28
CA ARG A 21 9.70 4.36 8.83
C ARG A 21 8.45 4.66 9.62
N PHE A 22 8.57 4.82 10.95
CA PHE A 22 7.47 5.24 11.80
C PHE A 22 6.92 6.61 11.39
N ILE A 23 7.81 7.62 11.26
CA ILE A 23 7.42 8.99 10.93
C ILE A 23 6.83 9.07 9.51
N SER A 24 7.48 8.46 8.51
CA SER A 24 6.97 8.45 7.14
C SER A 24 5.59 7.77 7.04
N ASN A 25 5.37 6.69 7.80
CA ASN A 25 4.08 6.02 7.79
C ASN A 25 3.01 6.69 8.65
N LEU A 26 3.40 7.51 9.61
CA LEU A 26 2.47 8.43 10.25
C LEU A 26 1.88 9.40 9.20
N GLY A 27 2.72 9.99 8.35
CA GLY A 27 2.29 10.79 7.21
C GLY A 27 1.43 10.00 6.20
N ASN A 28 1.86 8.79 5.83
CA ASN A 28 1.10 7.93 4.93
C ASN A 28 -0.30 7.56 5.47
N GLY A 29 -0.50 7.53 6.79
CA GLY A 29 -1.81 7.36 7.40
C GLY A 29 -2.68 8.62 7.34
N LEU A 30 -2.06 9.81 7.48
CA LEU A 30 -2.72 11.11 7.39
C LEU A 30 -3.17 11.43 5.94
N SER A 31 -2.27 11.23 4.99
CA SER A 31 -2.34 11.74 3.62
C SER A 31 -3.59 11.31 2.84
N PRO A 32 -4.00 10.02 2.81
CA PRO A 32 -5.18 9.59 2.07
C PRO A 32 -6.46 10.27 2.55
N ILE A 33 -6.59 10.46 3.86
CA ILE A 33 -7.76 11.09 4.48
C ILE A 33 -7.76 12.59 4.16
N ALA A 34 -6.62 13.24 4.38
CA ALA A 34 -6.48 14.67 4.15
C ALA A 34 -6.67 15.04 2.68
N LEU A 35 -6.13 14.25 1.76
CA LEU A 35 -6.26 14.51 0.33
C LEU A 35 -7.69 14.25 -0.15
N ALA A 36 -8.30 13.12 0.26
CA ALA A 36 -9.66 12.77 -0.16
C ALA A 36 -10.67 13.82 0.27
N TYR A 37 -10.74 14.10 1.57
CA TYR A 37 -11.69 15.10 2.08
C TYR A 37 -11.29 16.54 1.73
N GLY A 38 -10.01 16.78 1.45
CA GLY A 38 -9.55 18.03 0.88
C GLY A 38 -10.16 18.27 -0.49
N VAL A 39 -10.06 17.29 -1.39
CA VAL A 39 -10.68 17.39 -2.74
C VAL A 39 -12.18 17.58 -2.63
N LEU A 40 -12.87 16.76 -1.81
CA LEU A 40 -14.31 16.83 -1.63
C LEU A 40 -14.79 18.15 -0.98
N SER A 41 -13.91 18.89 -0.30
CA SER A 41 -14.20 20.22 0.25
C SER A 41 -14.08 21.37 -0.78
N ILE A 42 -13.55 21.11 -1.98
CA ILE A 42 -13.45 22.11 -3.04
C ILE A 42 -14.86 22.37 -3.61
N PRO A 43 -15.32 23.64 -3.71
CA PRO A 43 -16.64 23.94 -4.23
C PRO A 43 -16.86 23.37 -5.64
N GLY A 44 -17.89 22.54 -5.79
CA GLY A 44 -18.26 21.89 -7.05
C GLY A 44 -17.47 20.62 -7.38
N ALA A 45 -16.51 20.21 -6.56
CA ALA A 45 -15.81 18.96 -6.74
C ALA A 45 -16.68 17.75 -6.31
N ASP A 46 -16.52 16.65 -7.01
CA ASP A 46 -17.26 15.42 -6.77
C ASP A 46 -16.33 14.18 -6.71
N GLY A 47 -16.93 12.99 -6.73
CA GLY A 47 -16.18 11.72 -6.73
C GLY A 47 -15.32 11.52 -7.99
N THR A 48 -15.67 12.16 -9.11
CA THR A 48 -14.87 12.11 -10.34
C THR A 48 -13.58 12.90 -10.16
N ASP A 49 -13.68 14.09 -9.55
CA ASP A 49 -12.50 14.91 -9.24
C ASP A 49 -11.58 14.22 -8.26
N LEU A 50 -12.14 13.56 -7.24
CA LEU A 50 -11.36 12.72 -6.34
C LEU A 50 -10.64 11.60 -7.08
N SER A 51 -11.33 10.90 -7.99
CA SER A 51 -10.71 9.88 -8.83
C SER A 51 -9.58 10.43 -9.70
N ILE A 52 -9.73 11.62 -10.28
CA ILE A 52 -8.68 12.26 -11.08
C ILE A 52 -7.44 12.50 -10.22
N VAL A 53 -7.57 13.06 -9.03
CA VAL A 53 -6.44 13.35 -8.14
C VAL A 53 -5.76 12.08 -7.68
N MET A 54 -6.52 11.06 -7.27
CA MET A 54 -5.97 9.80 -6.79
C MET A 54 -5.33 8.99 -7.94
N ALA A 55 -5.95 8.95 -9.11
CA ALA A 55 -5.39 8.29 -10.29
C ALA A 55 -4.12 8.99 -10.78
N ALA A 56 -4.08 10.32 -10.77
CA ALA A 56 -2.89 11.08 -11.13
C ALA A 56 -1.69 10.73 -10.24
N ARG A 57 -1.92 10.40 -8.97
CA ARG A 57 -0.88 9.90 -8.05
C ARG A 57 -0.52 8.43 -8.32
N PHE A 58 -1.51 7.59 -8.56
CA PHE A 58 -1.34 6.14 -8.59
C PHE A 58 -0.84 5.61 -9.95
N VAL A 59 -1.33 6.18 -11.06
CA VAL A 59 -0.94 5.77 -12.42
C VAL A 59 0.56 5.91 -12.68
N PRO A 60 1.22 7.06 -12.42
CA PRO A 60 2.66 7.19 -12.64
C PRO A 60 3.46 6.27 -11.72
N MET A 61 3.01 6.05 -10.47
CA MET A 61 3.65 5.16 -9.52
C MET A 61 3.73 3.73 -10.09
N VAL A 62 2.63 3.19 -10.57
CA VAL A 62 2.59 1.83 -11.13
C VAL A 62 3.30 1.75 -12.47
N ALA A 63 3.09 2.70 -13.36
CA ALA A 63 3.70 2.72 -14.70
C ALA A 63 5.24 2.79 -14.65
N LEU A 64 5.81 3.48 -13.68
CA LEU A 64 7.25 3.70 -13.55
C LEU A 64 7.93 2.77 -12.53
N MET A 65 7.20 1.89 -11.86
CA MET A 65 7.73 1.01 -10.82
C MET A 65 8.90 0.13 -11.29
N LEU A 66 8.85 -0.36 -12.54
CA LEU A 66 9.95 -1.14 -13.13
C LEU A 66 11.20 -0.28 -13.37
N ILE A 67 11.03 0.97 -13.77
CA ILE A 67 12.12 1.93 -13.95
C ILE A 67 12.73 2.26 -12.58
N GLY A 68 11.90 2.41 -11.56
CA GLY A 68 12.33 2.61 -10.19
C GLY A 68 13.26 1.51 -9.67
N GLY A 69 13.00 0.26 -10.05
CA GLY A 69 13.89 -0.86 -9.74
C GLY A 69 15.30 -0.68 -10.32
N VAL A 70 15.37 -0.29 -11.58
CA VAL A 70 16.67 -0.03 -12.26
C VAL A 70 17.42 1.14 -11.61
N VAL A 71 16.72 2.21 -11.24
CA VAL A 71 17.32 3.36 -10.54
C VAL A 71 17.81 2.95 -9.16
N GLY A 72 17.01 2.21 -8.38
CA GLY A 72 17.39 1.70 -7.05
C GLY A 72 18.60 0.77 -7.07
N ASP A 73 18.86 0.12 -8.22
CA ASP A 73 20.03 -0.73 -8.43
C ASP A 73 21.28 0.04 -8.92
N ARG A 74 21.14 1.26 -9.45
CA ARG A 74 22.25 2.09 -9.98
C ARG A 74 22.74 3.14 -9.00
N TYR A 75 21.89 3.61 -8.12
CA TYR A 75 22.21 4.70 -7.18
C TYR A 75 22.18 4.21 -5.73
N LYS A 76 22.90 4.88 -4.85
CA LYS A 76 22.86 4.60 -3.40
C LYS A 76 21.41 4.67 -2.88
N ARG A 77 20.92 3.59 -2.32
CA ARG A 77 19.52 3.44 -1.90
C ARG A 77 19.07 4.51 -0.92
N ASN A 78 19.93 4.88 0.05
CA ASN A 78 19.63 5.96 0.98
C ASN A 78 19.44 7.31 0.29
N ARG A 79 20.13 7.57 -0.85
CA ARG A 79 19.97 8.80 -1.62
C ARG A 79 18.70 8.78 -2.46
N VAL A 80 18.34 7.65 -3.03
CA VAL A 80 17.08 7.50 -3.80
C VAL A 80 15.89 7.64 -2.85
N VAL A 81 15.85 6.89 -1.75
CA VAL A 81 14.74 6.92 -0.78
C VAL A 81 14.66 8.28 -0.09
N GLY A 82 15.75 8.74 0.52
CA GLY A 82 15.77 10.01 1.23
C GLY A 82 15.51 11.20 0.30
N GLY A 83 16.04 11.16 -0.92
CA GLY A 83 15.79 12.20 -1.93
C GLY A 83 14.33 12.23 -2.39
N ALA A 84 13.72 11.07 -2.62
CA ALA A 84 12.30 11.00 -2.98
C ALA A 84 11.40 11.53 -1.86
N ASP A 85 11.68 11.21 -0.59
CA ASP A 85 10.92 11.73 0.56
C ASP A 85 11.12 13.24 0.72
N ILE A 86 12.36 13.78 0.61
CA ILE A 86 12.64 15.22 0.73
C ILE A 86 11.97 16.00 -0.41
N ILE A 87 12.14 15.56 -1.65
CA ILE A 87 11.51 16.21 -2.81
C ILE A 87 9.99 16.08 -2.71
N GLY A 88 9.47 14.87 -2.37
CA GLY A 88 8.06 14.61 -2.19
C GLY A 88 7.43 15.52 -1.15
N SER A 89 8.14 15.81 -0.05
CA SER A 89 7.66 16.71 1.00
C SER A 89 7.35 18.11 0.47
N ILE A 90 8.08 18.61 -0.52
CA ILE A 90 7.84 19.91 -1.15
C ILE A 90 6.50 19.92 -1.88
N PHE A 91 6.19 18.88 -2.65
CA PHE A 91 4.93 18.79 -3.41
C PHE A 91 3.72 18.58 -2.50
N VAL A 92 3.88 17.83 -1.42
CA VAL A 92 2.84 17.72 -0.37
C VAL A 92 2.67 19.05 0.36
N ALA A 93 3.75 19.78 0.65
CA ALA A 93 3.68 21.12 1.25
C ALA A 93 2.97 22.13 0.35
N ILE A 94 3.22 22.11 -0.96
CA ILE A 94 2.49 22.98 -1.92
C ILE A 94 0.98 22.65 -1.87
N SER A 95 0.62 21.37 -1.84
CA SER A 95 -0.79 20.95 -1.68
C SER A 95 -1.37 21.48 -0.36
N ALA A 96 -0.64 21.37 0.76
CA ALA A 96 -1.05 21.90 2.06
C ALA A 96 -1.28 23.41 2.03
N ILE A 97 -0.31 24.16 1.45
CA ILE A 97 -0.37 25.61 1.32
C ILE A 97 -1.57 26.04 0.47
N SER A 98 -1.93 25.29 -0.57
CA SER A 98 -3.09 25.61 -1.40
C SER A 98 -4.41 25.59 -0.60
N PHE A 99 -4.56 24.65 0.34
CA PHE A 99 -5.71 24.62 1.24
C PHE A 99 -5.66 25.72 2.29
N LEU A 100 -4.50 25.93 2.92
CA LEU A 100 -4.34 26.96 3.95
C LEU A 100 -4.49 28.39 3.39
N GLY A 101 -4.07 28.57 2.13
CA GLY A 101 -4.21 29.84 1.41
C GLY A 101 -5.55 30.04 0.71
N HIS A 102 -6.48 29.08 0.84
CA HIS A 102 -7.82 29.13 0.22
C HIS A 102 -7.83 29.20 -1.33
N PHE A 103 -6.83 28.55 -1.99
CA PHE A 103 -6.79 28.42 -3.47
C PHE A 103 -6.60 26.97 -3.95
N PRO A 104 -7.21 25.95 -3.29
CA PRO A 104 -7.08 24.59 -3.75
C PRO A 104 -7.73 24.41 -5.13
N SER A 105 -7.09 23.60 -5.98
CA SER A 105 -7.60 23.24 -7.29
C SER A 105 -7.38 21.76 -7.56
N VAL A 106 -8.35 21.07 -8.13
CA VAL A 106 -8.28 19.66 -8.52
C VAL A 106 -7.05 19.41 -9.41
N TRP A 107 -6.81 20.29 -10.40
CA TRP A 107 -5.68 20.17 -11.32
C TRP A 107 -4.32 20.39 -10.65
N LEU A 108 -4.23 21.32 -9.69
CA LEU A 108 -3.04 21.53 -8.89
C LEU A 108 -2.72 20.27 -8.08
N LEU A 109 -3.72 19.74 -7.37
CA LEU A 109 -3.56 18.54 -6.55
C LEU A 109 -3.22 17.31 -7.39
N ALA A 110 -3.85 17.15 -8.57
CA ALA A 110 -3.53 16.10 -9.50
C ALA A 110 -2.08 16.20 -10.01
N PHE A 111 -1.61 17.40 -10.36
CA PHE A 111 -0.24 17.62 -10.81
C PHE A 111 0.79 17.33 -9.70
N MET A 112 0.55 17.83 -8.47
CA MET A 112 1.41 17.54 -7.31
C MET A 112 1.40 16.03 -7.01
N GLY A 113 0.22 15.41 -7.08
CA GLY A 113 0.05 13.97 -6.92
C GLY A 113 0.80 13.15 -7.96
N ALA A 114 0.78 13.56 -9.23
CA ALA A 114 1.50 12.88 -10.30
C ALA A 114 3.01 12.86 -10.06
N ILE A 115 3.58 14.00 -9.67
CA ILE A 115 5.03 14.08 -9.34
C ILE A 115 5.34 13.21 -8.13
N PHE A 116 4.50 13.25 -7.08
CA PHE A 116 4.66 12.41 -5.92
C PHE A 116 4.56 10.90 -6.29
N GLY A 117 3.68 10.53 -7.22
CA GLY A 117 3.59 9.18 -7.79
C GLY A 117 4.88 8.71 -8.46
N VAL A 118 5.50 9.57 -9.29
CA VAL A 118 6.82 9.30 -9.89
C VAL A 118 7.88 9.05 -8.81
N LEU A 119 7.92 9.88 -7.78
CA LEU A 119 8.88 9.73 -6.67
C LEU A 119 8.65 8.43 -5.91
N ASN A 120 7.40 8.02 -5.67
CA ASN A 120 7.07 6.75 -5.06
C ASN A 120 7.48 5.54 -5.90
N ALA A 121 7.40 5.64 -7.23
CA ALA A 121 7.88 4.59 -8.12
C ALA A 121 9.38 4.32 -7.95
N LEU A 122 10.17 5.35 -7.67
CA LEU A 122 11.61 5.22 -7.38
C LEU A 122 11.86 4.73 -5.95
N TRP A 123 11.05 5.21 -5.00
CA TRP A 123 11.18 4.97 -3.58
C TRP A 123 10.96 3.50 -3.20
N TRP A 124 9.89 2.88 -3.69
CA TRP A 124 9.45 1.53 -3.31
C TRP A 124 10.53 0.46 -3.52
N PRO A 125 11.10 0.28 -4.73
CA PRO A 125 12.11 -0.75 -4.97
C PRO A 125 13.42 -0.48 -4.20
N ALA A 126 13.81 0.79 -4.11
CA ALA A 126 15.03 1.17 -3.39
C ALA A 126 14.92 0.89 -1.89
N MET A 127 13.75 1.14 -1.28
CA MET A 127 13.52 0.95 0.15
C MET A 127 13.62 -0.50 0.60
N VAL A 128 13.17 -1.45 -0.21
CA VAL A 128 13.26 -2.89 0.08
C VAL A 128 14.71 -3.32 0.31
N GLY A 129 15.65 -2.70 -0.39
CA GLY A 129 17.07 -3.02 -0.27
C GLY A 129 17.82 -2.31 0.87
N VAL A 130 17.23 -1.33 1.57
CA VAL A 130 17.93 -0.57 2.62
C VAL A 130 18.24 -1.42 3.84
N LEU A 131 17.29 -2.22 4.32
CA LEU A 131 17.48 -3.04 5.52
C LEU A 131 18.57 -4.12 5.37
N PRO A 132 18.67 -4.85 4.24
CA PRO A 132 19.75 -5.80 3.99
C PRO A 132 21.15 -5.16 3.93
N GLU A 133 21.26 -3.86 3.68
CA GLU A 133 22.54 -3.15 3.72
C GLU A 133 22.96 -2.72 5.15
N ILE A 134 22.00 -2.72 6.10
CA ILE A 134 22.25 -2.36 7.51
C ILE A 134 22.48 -3.58 8.38
N LEU A 135 21.75 -4.68 8.12
CA LEU A 135 21.76 -5.87 8.97
C LEU A 135 22.36 -7.09 8.25
N PRO A 136 23.08 -7.96 8.97
CA PRO A 136 23.52 -9.24 8.46
C PRO A 136 22.31 -10.17 8.21
N LYS A 137 22.49 -11.15 7.32
CA LYS A 137 21.40 -12.05 6.85
C LYS A 137 20.65 -12.73 8.00
N GLU A 138 21.35 -13.13 9.05
CA GLU A 138 20.82 -13.84 10.22
C GLU A 138 19.85 -12.99 11.05
N LYS A 139 19.97 -11.65 10.97
CA LYS A 139 19.16 -10.69 11.72
C LYS A 139 18.06 -10.04 10.89
N LEU A 140 18.00 -10.32 9.57
CA LEU A 140 17.01 -9.71 8.67
C LEU A 140 15.57 -10.03 9.06
N LYS A 141 15.30 -11.26 9.53
CA LYS A 141 13.95 -11.67 9.97
C LYS A 141 13.45 -10.79 11.11
N ASP A 142 14.26 -10.61 12.13
CA ASP A 142 13.90 -9.81 13.30
C ASP A 142 13.85 -8.32 12.97
N GLY A 143 14.79 -7.85 12.13
CA GLY A 143 14.81 -6.48 11.62
C GLY A 143 13.56 -6.13 10.82
N ASN A 144 13.17 -6.99 9.86
CA ASN A 144 11.95 -6.81 9.07
C ASN A 144 10.70 -6.77 9.97
N ALA A 145 10.62 -7.63 10.99
CA ALA A 145 9.48 -7.65 11.91
C ALA A 145 9.34 -6.32 12.67
N ILE A 146 10.47 -5.75 13.14
CA ILE A 146 10.45 -4.47 13.86
C ILE A 146 10.11 -3.30 12.92
N VAL A 147 10.68 -3.28 11.71
CA VAL A 147 10.37 -2.27 10.71
C VAL A 147 8.90 -2.33 10.31
N ALA A 148 8.35 -3.52 10.04
CA ALA A 148 6.95 -3.71 9.72
C ALA A 148 6.01 -3.26 10.86
N LEU A 149 6.34 -3.63 12.10
CA LEU A 149 5.56 -3.20 13.26
C LEU A 149 5.58 -1.67 13.41
N SER A 150 6.76 -1.05 13.26
CA SER A 150 6.92 0.41 13.30
C SER A 150 6.10 1.10 12.22
N THR A 151 6.14 0.59 10.99
CA THR A 151 5.37 1.05 9.84
C THR A 151 3.86 0.99 10.11
N ASN A 152 3.37 -0.15 10.56
CA ASN A 152 1.94 -0.35 10.82
C ASN A 152 1.42 0.50 11.98
N ILE A 153 2.19 0.60 13.07
CA ILE A 153 1.82 1.49 14.19
C ILE A 153 1.80 2.95 13.72
N GLY A 154 2.83 3.38 12.97
CA GLY A 154 2.88 4.71 12.38
C GLY A 154 1.65 5.01 11.55
N PHE A 155 1.26 4.08 10.66
CA PHE A 155 0.07 4.23 9.81
C PHE A 155 -1.22 4.34 10.63
N VAL A 156 -1.45 3.46 11.61
CA VAL A 156 -2.66 3.49 12.45
C VAL A 156 -2.76 4.81 13.22
N VAL A 157 -1.66 5.22 13.86
CA VAL A 157 -1.60 6.48 14.60
C VAL A 157 -1.82 7.66 13.65
N GLY A 158 -1.19 7.63 12.48
CA GLY A 158 -1.35 8.64 11.43
C GLY A 158 -2.79 8.73 10.93
N ALA A 159 -3.44 7.61 10.65
CA ALA A 159 -4.84 7.60 10.21
C ALA A 159 -5.77 8.21 11.28
N LEU A 160 -5.63 7.81 12.55
CA LEU A 160 -6.43 8.36 13.64
C LEU A 160 -6.22 9.86 13.84
N ILE A 161 -4.96 10.31 13.84
CA ILE A 161 -4.62 11.74 13.93
C ILE A 161 -5.15 12.48 12.70
N GLY A 162 -5.01 11.90 11.50
CA GLY A 162 -5.47 12.47 10.25
C GLY A 162 -6.97 12.72 10.23
N GLY A 163 -7.76 11.73 10.62
CA GLY A 163 -9.20 11.87 10.72
C GLY A 163 -9.62 12.97 11.70
N ALA A 164 -8.96 13.05 12.87
CA ALA A 164 -9.21 14.10 13.85
C ALA A 164 -8.79 15.49 13.35
N LEU A 165 -7.61 15.60 12.76
CA LEU A 165 -7.09 16.87 12.24
C LEU A 165 -7.96 17.43 11.11
N VAL A 166 -8.33 16.56 10.14
CA VAL A 166 -9.19 16.99 9.02
C VAL A 166 -10.56 17.44 9.52
N THR A 167 -11.13 16.71 10.49
CA THR A 167 -12.43 17.08 11.07
C THR A 167 -12.38 18.40 11.85
N LEU A 168 -11.30 18.66 12.58
CA LEU A 168 -11.21 19.82 13.48
C LEU A 168 -10.60 21.06 12.81
N TYR A 169 -9.59 20.87 11.96
CA TYR A 169 -8.73 21.94 11.44
C TYR A 169 -8.66 21.97 9.90
N GLY A 170 -9.25 20.98 9.23
CA GLY A 170 -9.24 20.85 7.78
C GLY A 170 -8.01 20.17 7.21
N SER A 171 -8.09 19.87 5.91
CA SER A 171 -7.10 19.07 5.17
C SER A 171 -5.72 19.72 5.07
N GLY A 172 -5.66 21.05 5.03
CA GLY A 172 -4.39 21.78 4.88
C GLY A 172 -3.40 21.50 6.01
N TRP A 173 -3.86 21.49 7.26
CA TRP A 173 -3.00 21.18 8.41
C TRP A 173 -2.53 19.73 8.44
N ALA A 174 -3.41 18.80 8.07
CA ALA A 174 -3.03 17.39 8.01
C ALA A 174 -1.97 17.14 6.92
N LEU A 175 -2.13 17.72 5.73
CA LEU A 175 -1.12 17.66 4.67
C LEU A 175 0.19 18.36 5.03
N LEU A 176 0.14 19.44 5.80
CA LEU A 176 1.37 20.11 6.26
C LEU A 176 2.18 19.22 7.22
N ILE A 177 1.49 18.54 8.15
CA ILE A 177 2.13 17.57 9.04
C ILE A 177 2.69 16.38 8.25
N ASP A 178 1.97 15.91 7.23
CA ASP A 178 2.46 14.88 6.31
C ASP A 178 3.73 15.32 5.59
N ALA A 179 3.76 16.54 5.04
CA ALA A 179 4.95 17.10 4.40
C ALA A 179 6.15 17.15 5.35
N ILE A 180 5.94 17.62 6.59
CA ILE A 180 6.99 17.64 7.61
C ILE A 180 7.47 16.24 7.96
N SER A 181 6.55 15.28 8.04
CA SER A 181 6.90 13.88 8.32
C SER A 181 7.79 13.28 7.24
N PHE A 182 7.47 13.50 5.95
CA PHE A 182 8.31 13.09 4.83
C PHE A 182 9.68 13.78 4.84
N LEU A 183 9.73 15.08 5.14
CA LEU A 183 10.99 15.81 5.23
C LEU A 183 11.91 15.21 6.30
N ILE A 184 11.38 14.99 7.52
CA ILE A 184 12.13 14.38 8.62
C ILE A 184 12.59 12.96 8.26
N ALA A 185 11.68 12.14 7.76
CA ALA A 185 11.98 10.77 7.36
C ALA A 185 13.03 10.72 6.26
N GLY A 186 12.90 11.58 5.25
CA GLY A 186 13.85 11.70 4.17
C GLY A 186 15.25 12.10 4.62
N ILE A 187 15.37 13.10 5.51
CA ILE A 187 16.65 13.50 6.10
C ILE A 187 17.28 12.36 6.89
N LEU A 188 16.49 11.62 7.68
CA LEU A 188 17.00 10.48 8.45
C LEU A 188 17.56 9.40 7.55
N VAL A 189 16.86 9.04 6.46
CA VAL A 189 17.33 8.03 5.50
C VAL A 189 18.49 8.53 4.67
N TRP A 190 18.46 9.79 4.22
CA TRP A 190 19.56 10.41 3.45
C TRP A 190 20.89 10.33 4.18
N ASN A 191 20.88 10.51 5.50
CA ASN A 191 22.07 10.50 6.36
C ASN A 191 22.50 9.08 6.81
N LEU A 192 21.83 8.02 6.34
CA LEU A 192 22.31 6.66 6.60
C LEU A 192 23.65 6.42 5.90
N ASP A 193 24.59 5.84 6.65
CA ASP A 193 25.88 5.44 6.14
C ASP A 193 25.78 3.99 5.64
N LEU A 194 25.42 3.84 4.36
CA LEU A 194 25.29 2.54 3.72
C LEU A 194 26.59 2.16 2.98
N PRO A 195 26.94 0.87 2.90
CA PRO A 195 28.11 0.41 2.18
C PRO A 195 28.06 0.81 0.69
N PRO A 196 29.23 0.88 0.02
CA PRO A 196 29.27 1.13 -1.41
C PRO A 196 28.57 -0.01 -2.16
N MET A 197 27.80 0.35 -3.18
CA MET A 197 27.07 -0.64 -4.00
C MET A 197 28.04 -1.59 -4.70
N PRO A 198 27.80 -2.90 -4.68
CA PRO A 198 28.55 -3.85 -5.48
C PRO A 198 28.35 -3.54 -6.96
N LYS A 199 29.43 -3.59 -7.76
CA LYS A 199 29.33 -3.53 -9.22
C LYS A 199 28.54 -4.75 -9.70
N ARG A 200 27.38 -4.50 -10.29
CA ARG A 200 26.58 -5.56 -10.91
C ARG A 200 27.07 -5.79 -12.34
N GLU A 201 27.17 -7.05 -12.74
CA GLU A 201 27.38 -7.39 -14.15
C GLU A 201 26.17 -6.96 -14.97
N GLU A 202 26.43 -6.31 -16.13
CA GLU A 202 25.38 -5.86 -17.04
C GLU A 202 24.76 -7.05 -17.80
N ASN A 203 23.85 -7.75 -17.16
CA ASN A 203 23.01 -8.71 -17.86
C ASN A 203 21.92 -7.97 -18.67
N SER A 204 21.61 -8.49 -19.83
CA SER A 204 20.53 -7.91 -20.67
C SER A 204 19.19 -7.99 -19.97
N VAL A 205 18.61 -6.84 -19.62
CA VAL A 205 17.29 -6.71 -18.99
C VAL A 205 16.22 -7.51 -19.74
N ILE A 206 16.29 -7.52 -21.09
CA ILE A 206 15.33 -8.24 -21.95
C ILE A 206 15.47 -9.77 -21.77
N HIS A 207 16.68 -10.27 -21.61
CA HIS A 207 16.91 -11.70 -21.35
C HIS A 207 16.33 -12.13 -20.01
N ASP A 208 16.55 -11.32 -18.97
CA ASP A 208 16.02 -11.56 -17.63
C ASP A 208 14.48 -11.52 -17.59
N LEU A 209 13.87 -10.57 -18.30
CA LEU A 209 12.43 -10.50 -18.47
C LEU A 209 11.89 -11.76 -19.15
N ARG A 210 12.51 -12.23 -20.25
CA ARG A 210 12.05 -13.42 -20.95
C ARG A 210 12.09 -14.68 -20.09
N ILE A 211 13.15 -14.87 -19.33
CA ILE A 211 13.26 -15.99 -18.38
C ILE A 211 12.18 -15.89 -17.30
N GLY A 212 12.02 -14.72 -16.70
CA GLY A 212 10.99 -14.47 -15.69
C GLY A 212 9.59 -14.77 -16.20
N TRP A 213 9.27 -14.35 -17.44
CA TRP A 213 7.99 -14.64 -18.08
C TRP A 213 7.75 -16.15 -18.24
N HIS A 214 8.77 -16.87 -18.74
CA HIS A 214 8.64 -18.31 -18.91
C HIS A 214 8.41 -19.03 -17.59
N GLU A 215 9.16 -18.69 -16.56
CA GLU A 215 9.01 -19.21 -15.20
C GLU A 215 7.66 -18.85 -14.56
N PHE A 216 7.16 -17.64 -14.82
CA PHE A 216 5.85 -17.18 -14.37
C PHE A 216 4.71 -17.99 -15.02
N VAL A 217 4.72 -18.13 -16.36
CA VAL A 217 3.67 -18.83 -17.11
C VAL A 217 3.70 -20.35 -16.86
N ALA A 218 4.85 -20.91 -16.55
CA ALA A 218 4.98 -22.33 -16.22
C ALA A 218 4.24 -22.75 -14.94
N ARG A 219 3.76 -21.76 -14.13
CA ARG A 219 3.10 -22.03 -12.84
C ARG A 219 1.64 -21.55 -12.83
N PRO A 220 0.66 -22.40 -13.17
CA PRO A 220 -0.74 -22.02 -13.24
C PRO A 220 -1.31 -21.48 -11.93
N TRP A 221 -0.79 -21.90 -10.76
CA TRP A 221 -1.20 -21.39 -9.47
C TRP A 221 -0.78 -19.93 -9.24
N VAL A 222 0.39 -19.53 -9.77
CA VAL A 222 0.85 -18.12 -9.71
C VAL A 222 -0.06 -17.26 -10.57
N ILE A 223 -0.31 -17.67 -11.83
CA ILE A 223 -1.18 -16.95 -12.76
C ILE A 223 -2.57 -16.75 -12.15
N ALA A 224 -3.15 -17.83 -11.59
CA ALA A 224 -4.48 -17.78 -11.01
C ALA A 224 -4.59 -16.73 -9.88
N ILE A 225 -3.59 -16.70 -8.99
CA ILE A 225 -3.56 -15.73 -7.91
C ILE A 225 -3.34 -14.32 -8.45
N VAL A 226 -2.37 -14.12 -9.34
CA VAL A 226 -2.06 -12.81 -9.92
C VAL A 226 -3.27 -12.22 -10.66
N CYS A 227 -3.94 -13.00 -11.50
CA CYS A 227 -5.17 -12.55 -12.18
C CYS A 227 -6.30 -12.22 -11.21
N SER A 228 -6.45 -13.01 -10.14
CA SER A 228 -7.44 -12.71 -9.11
C SER A 228 -7.10 -11.46 -8.33
N PHE A 229 -5.83 -11.29 -7.96
CA PHE A 229 -5.37 -10.10 -7.23
C PHE A 229 -5.35 -8.83 -8.09
N ALA A 230 -5.24 -8.94 -9.42
CA ALA A 230 -5.46 -7.81 -10.31
C ALA A 230 -6.86 -7.19 -10.09
N VAL A 231 -7.90 -8.05 -9.99
CA VAL A 231 -9.28 -7.60 -9.74
C VAL A 231 -9.47 -7.20 -8.27
N ILE A 232 -8.94 -7.98 -7.33
CA ILE A 232 -9.06 -7.71 -5.89
C ILE A 232 -8.40 -6.38 -5.53
N ASN A 233 -7.16 -6.14 -5.99
CA ASN A 233 -6.48 -4.86 -5.73
C ASN A 233 -7.16 -3.68 -6.43
N MET A 234 -7.68 -3.88 -7.63
CA MET A 234 -8.50 -2.88 -8.31
C MET A 234 -9.69 -2.46 -7.45
N CYS A 235 -10.43 -3.42 -6.89
CA CYS A 235 -11.56 -3.14 -6.02
C CYS A 235 -11.13 -2.55 -4.68
N PHE A 236 -10.08 -3.09 -4.08
CA PHE A 236 -9.55 -2.63 -2.78
C PHE A 236 -9.08 -1.17 -2.85
N GLU A 237 -8.26 -0.83 -3.85
CA GLU A 237 -7.76 0.53 -4.04
C GLU A 237 -8.89 1.52 -4.38
N SER A 238 -9.91 1.08 -5.15
CA SER A 238 -11.09 1.90 -5.41
C SER A 238 -11.81 2.30 -4.12
N ILE A 239 -11.96 1.37 -3.17
CA ILE A 239 -12.58 1.65 -1.87
C ILE A 239 -11.65 2.48 -1.00
N TRP A 240 -10.39 2.09 -0.92
CA TRP A 240 -9.40 2.74 -0.07
C TRP A 240 -9.20 4.21 -0.41
N GLN A 241 -9.15 4.54 -1.70
CA GLN A 241 -8.79 5.87 -2.19
C GLN A 241 -10.01 6.76 -2.49
N VAL A 242 -11.15 6.17 -2.91
CA VAL A 242 -12.26 6.94 -3.49
C VAL A 242 -13.61 6.60 -2.86
N LEU A 243 -14.07 5.35 -2.99
CA LEU A 243 -15.44 4.99 -2.60
C LEU A 243 -15.66 5.04 -1.09
N GLY A 244 -14.65 4.70 -0.31
CA GLY A 244 -14.71 4.79 1.15
C GLY A 244 -14.87 6.23 1.63
N PRO A 245 -13.98 7.15 1.29
CA PRO A 245 -14.18 8.57 1.56
C PRO A 245 -15.56 9.09 1.13
N LEU A 246 -16.00 8.79 -0.10
CA LEU A 246 -17.31 9.20 -0.62
C LEU A 246 -18.49 8.65 0.18
N ALA A 247 -18.40 7.37 0.63
CA ALA A 247 -19.46 6.74 1.41
C ALA A 247 -19.65 7.39 2.78
N TYR A 248 -18.59 7.96 3.34
CA TYR A 248 -18.62 8.62 4.64
C TYR A 248 -18.71 10.15 4.57
N ASP A 249 -18.60 10.76 3.37
CA ASP A 249 -18.62 12.22 3.20
C ASP A 249 -19.97 12.86 3.57
N GLN A 250 -21.06 12.12 3.49
CA GLN A 250 -22.40 12.62 3.75
C GLN A 250 -22.74 12.84 5.23
N GLY A 251 -21.79 12.63 6.15
CA GLY A 251 -21.99 12.74 7.60
C GLY A 251 -21.06 13.75 8.27
N ASP A 252 -21.50 14.32 9.39
CA ASP A 252 -20.76 15.35 10.15
C ASP A 252 -19.34 14.96 10.58
N ASN A 253 -19.00 13.66 10.59
CA ASN A 253 -17.72 13.12 11.01
C ASN A 253 -17.08 12.20 9.96
N GLY A 254 -17.30 12.45 8.67
CA GLY A 254 -16.81 11.63 7.56
C GLY A 254 -15.33 11.28 7.66
N PRO A 255 -14.41 12.26 7.76
CA PRO A 255 -12.98 12.01 7.85
C PRO A 255 -12.60 11.11 9.05
N ARG A 256 -13.20 11.38 10.21
CA ARG A 256 -12.99 10.57 11.42
C ARG A 256 -13.50 9.14 11.25
N ASN A 257 -14.70 8.97 10.73
CA ASN A 257 -15.32 7.65 10.59
C ASN A 257 -14.57 6.79 9.56
N TRP A 258 -14.13 7.39 8.46
CA TRP A 258 -13.29 6.70 7.48
C TRP A 258 -11.92 6.34 8.07
N SER A 259 -11.29 7.25 8.81
CA SER A 259 -10.00 6.97 9.47
C SER A 259 -10.07 5.81 10.45
N LEU A 260 -11.17 5.69 11.20
CA LEU A 260 -11.41 4.57 12.12
C LEU A 260 -11.54 3.24 11.37
N ASN A 261 -12.16 3.23 10.19
CA ASN A 261 -12.21 2.05 9.33
C ASN A 261 -10.80 1.65 8.84
N LEU A 262 -9.99 2.60 8.35
CA LEU A 262 -8.62 2.34 7.90
C LEU A 262 -7.75 1.81 9.05
N ALA A 263 -7.87 2.40 10.23
CA ALA A 263 -7.18 1.93 11.43
C ALA A 263 -7.61 0.51 11.83
N ALA A 264 -8.90 0.18 11.70
CA ALA A 264 -9.43 -1.15 11.99
C ALA A 264 -8.89 -2.20 11.00
N VAL A 265 -8.87 -1.91 9.69
CA VAL A 265 -8.27 -2.79 8.67
C VAL A 265 -6.79 -3.03 8.98
N THR A 266 -6.02 -1.96 9.23
CA THR A 266 -4.57 -2.08 9.50
C THR A 266 -4.28 -2.82 10.82
N THR A 267 -5.10 -2.60 11.85
CA THR A 267 -5.02 -3.37 13.10
C THR A 267 -5.32 -4.85 12.83
N GLY A 268 -6.31 -5.14 11.98
CA GLY A 268 -6.60 -6.49 11.50
C GLY A 268 -5.40 -7.12 10.80
N MET A 269 -4.69 -6.39 9.94
CA MET A 269 -3.47 -6.87 9.29
C MET A 269 -2.40 -7.27 10.32
N ILE A 270 -2.15 -6.44 11.33
CA ILE A 270 -1.20 -6.76 12.42
C ILE A 270 -1.60 -8.06 13.14
N CYS A 271 -2.88 -8.22 13.45
CA CYS A 271 -3.40 -9.45 14.05
C CYS A 271 -3.26 -10.66 13.10
N GLY A 272 -3.50 -10.46 11.80
CA GLY A 272 -3.36 -11.46 10.74
C GLY A 272 -1.96 -12.03 10.66
N SER A 273 -0.93 -11.19 10.67
CA SER A 273 0.47 -11.61 10.74
C SER A 273 0.74 -12.49 11.97
N ALA A 274 0.26 -12.07 13.14
CA ALA A 274 0.46 -12.82 14.38
C ALA A 274 -0.25 -14.19 14.36
N ILE A 275 -1.43 -14.27 13.73
CA ILE A 275 -2.19 -15.51 13.54
C ILE A 275 -1.45 -16.42 12.55
N ALA A 276 -1.01 -15.90 11.42
CA ALA A 276 -0.33 -16.65 10.37
C ALA A 276 0.93 -17.36 10.88
N LEU A 277 1.66 -16.75 11.83
CA LEU A 277 2.85 -17.35 12.44
C LEU A 277 2.53 -18.57 13.33
N LYS A 278 1.30 -18.66 13.87
CA LYS A 278 0.90 -19.71 14.82
C LYS A 278 0.09 -20.82 14.15
N VAL A 279 -0.65 -20.52 13.10
CA VAL A 279 -1.60 -21.43 12.47
C VAL A 279 -0.95 -22.13 11.27
N LYS A 280 -0.84 -23.46 11.36
CA LYS A 280 -0.36 -24.30 10.24
C LYS A 280 -1.56 -24.72 9.38
N LEU A 281 -1.70 -24.14 8.21
CA LEU A 281 -2.76 -24.47 7.27
C LEU A 281 -2.38 -25.70 6.44
N LYS A 282 -3.30 -26.66 6.30
CA LYS A 282 -3.08 -27.86 5.48
C LYS A 282 -3.00 -27.55 3.97
N ARG A 283 -3.72 -26.51 3.54
CA ARG A 283 -3.77 -26.01 2.15
C ARG A 283 -3.67 -24.48 2.21
N PRO A 284 -2.44 -23.94 2.38
CA PRO A 284 -2.26 -22.54 2.75
C PRO A 284 -2.89 -21.57 1.75
N LEU A 285 -2.63 -21.71 0.46
CA LEU A 285 -3.14 -20.80 -0.56
C LEU A 285 -4.66 -20.92 -0.75
N ALA A 286 -5.20 -22.16 -0.79
CA ALA A 286 -6.64 -22.34 -0.95
C ALA A 286 -7.43 -21.77 0.22
N THR A 287 -6.97 -22.03 1.46
CA THR A 287 -7.61 -21.48 2.66
C THR A 287 -7.53 -19.95 2.68
N SER A 288 -6.38 -19.39 2.31
CA SER A 288 -6.19 -17.94 2.26
C SER A 288 -7.09 -17.27 1.21
N MET A 289 -7.30 -17.90 0.03
CA MET A 289 -8.23 -17.36 -0.98
C MET A 289 -9.70 -17.40 -0.51
N ILE A 290 -10.09 -18.40 0.32
CA ILE A 290 -11.39 -18.40 0.98
C ILE A 290 -11.49 -17.25 1.97
N LEU A 291 -10.44 -16.99 2.75
CA LEU A 291 -10.41 -15.84 3.66
C LEU A 291 -10.50 -14.51 2.90
N ILE A 292 -9.83 -14.38 1.75
CA ILE A 292 -9.97 -13.22 0.86
C ILE A 292 -11.41 -13.08 0.34
N ALA A 293 -12.09 -14.17 0.00
CA ALA A 293 -13.51 -14.09 -0.36
C ALA A 293 -14.37 -13.58 0.81
N ILE A 294 -14.08 -14.02 2.05
CA ILE A 294 -14.75 -13.52 3.25
C ILE A 294 -14.44 -12.03 3.50
N SER A 295 -13.26 -11.55 3.12
CA SER A 295 -12.89 -10.13 3.30
C SER A 295 -13.83 -9.16 2.59
N SER A 296 -14.54 -9.60 1.54
CA SER A 296 -15.56 -8.80 0.85
C SER A 296 -16.72 -8.36 1.76
N VAL A 297 -16.85 -8.94 2.97
CA VAL A 297 -17.83 -8.52 3.97
C VAL A 297 -17.68 -7.04 4.34
N TRP A 298 -16.46 -6.50 4.30
CA TRP A 298 -16.21 -5.08 4.56
C TRP A 298 -16.87 -4.19 3.49
N ASN A 299 -16.72 -4.56 2.20
CA ASN A 299 -17.34 -3.85 1.09
C ASN A 299 -18.86 -3.85 1.23
N PHE A 300 -19.45 -5.01 1.57
CA PHE A 300 -20.89 -5.15 1.76
C PHE A 300 -21.40 -4.40 2.98
N ALA A 301 -20.62 -4.36 4.07
CA ALA A 301 -20.99 -3.61 5.27
C ALA A 301 -21.04 -2.09 5.00
N ILE A 302 -20.06 -1.55 4.26
CA ILE A 302 -20.06 -0.14 3.84
C ILE A 302 -21.22 0.12 2.86
N ALA A 303 -21.38 -0.73 1.85
CA ALA A 303 -22.45 -0.60 0.85
C ALA A 303 -23.87 -0.62 1.47
N SER A 304 -24.03 -1.38 2.56
CA SER A 304 -25.30 -1.48 3.28
C SER A 304 -25.48 -0.42 4.36
N SER A 305 -24.63 0.61 4.39
CA SER A 305 -24.66 1.71 5.37
C SER A 305 -24.77 1.22 6.83
N GLN A 306 -24.04 0.12 7.13
CA GLN A 306 -24.04 -0.43 8.49
C GLN A 306 -23.44 0.54 9.51
N PRO A 307 -23.85 0.48 10.79
CA PRO A 307 -23.25 1.29 11.84
C PRO A 307 -21.72 1.18 11.86
N LEU A 308 -21.05 2.27 12.23
CA LEU A 308 -19.59 2.40 12.19
C LEU A 308 -18.85 1.23 12.86
N PHE A 309 -19.32 0.77 14.02
CA PHE A 309 -18.67 -0.33 14.74
C PHE A 309 -18.74 -1.65 13.95
N ILE A 310 -19.81 -1.89 13.18
CA ILE A 310 -19.94 -3.08 12.31
C ILE A 310 -18.95 -2.98 11.14
N THR A 311 -18.88 -1.84 10.48
CA THR A 311 -17.94 -1.65 9.36
C THR A 311 -16.49 -1.75 9.82
N MET A 312 -16.16 -1.27 11.03
CA MET A 312 -14.84 -1.44 11.64
C MET A 312 -14.53 -2.93 11.95
N ILE A 313 -15.47 -3.69 12.49
CA ILE A 313 -15.28 -5.14 12.73
C ILE A 313 -15.06 -5.87 11.40
N CYS A 314 -15.90 -5.60 10.40
CA CYS A 314 -15.75 -6.16 9.06
C CYS A 314 -14.40 -5.77 8.42
N GLY A 315 -13.97 -4.52 8.61
CA GLY A 315 -12.66 -4.04 8.18
C GLY A 315 -11.51 -4.77 8.87
N ALA A 316 -11.59 -4.98 10.18
CA ALA A 316 -10.58 -5.75 10.91
C ALA A 316 -10.52 -7.22 10.42
N ILE A 317 -11.66 -7.87 10.17
CA ILE A 317 -11.73 -9.21 9.59
C ILE A 317 -11.08 -9.23 8.20
N SER A 318 -11.36 -8.22 7.36
CA SER A 318 -10.74 -8.07 6.06
C SER A 318 -9.22 -7.94 6.17
N GLY A 319 -8.73 -7.10 7.08
CA GLY A 319 -7.30 -6.93 7.34
C GLY A 319 -6.62 -8.23 7.77
N VAL A 320 -7.24 -8.99 8.68
CA VAL A 320 -6.74 -10.32 9.10
C VAL A 320 -6.61 -11.26 7.90
N ALA A 321 -7.64 -11.30 7.04
CA ALA A 321 -7.66 -12.17 5.86
C ALA A 321 -6.55 -11.81 4.86
N ILE A 322 -6.39 -10.52 4.57
CA ILE A 322 -5.38 -10.00 3.65
C ILE A 322 -3.97 -10.37 4.12
N ASP A 323 -3.69 -10.17 5.41
CA ASP A 323 -2.33 -10.38 5.90
C ASP A 323 -1.98 -11.87 6.08
N ILE A 324 -2.95 -12.71 6.49
CA ILE A 324 -2.77 -14.16 6.43
C ILE A 324 -2.44 -14.60 5.00
N PHE A 325 -3.17 -14.10 3.99
CA PHE A 325 -2.86 -14.39 2.60
C PHE A 325 -1.44 -13.97 2.24
N MET A 326 -1.03 -12.74 2.57
CA MET A 326 0.30 -12.21 2.23
C MET A 326 1.44 -13.07 2.80
N VAL A 327 1.30 -13.54 4.04
CA VAL A 327 2.29 -14.44 4.66
C VAL A 327 2.34 -15.78 3.93
N GLN A 328 1.18 -16.38 3.61
CA GLN A 328 1.14 -17.67 2.90
C GLN A 328 1.63 -17.54 1.45
N TRP A 329 1.29 -16.43 0.77
CA TRP A 329 1.75 -16.13 -0.58
C TRP A 329 3.28 -16.03 -0.64
N ASN A 330 3.87 -15.19 0.21
CA ASN A 330 5.32 -15.01 0.27
C ASN A 330 6.03 -16.33 0.59
N THR A 331 5.48 -17.12 1.51
CA THR A 331 6.04 -18.44 1.85
C THR A 331 5.96 -19.41 0.66
N ALA A 332 4.82 -19.47 -0.03
CA ALA A 332 4.65 -20.33 -1.21
C ALA A 332 5.60 -19.92 -2.35
N MET A 333 5.71 -18.62 -2.63
CA MET A 333 6.63 -18.08 -3.62
C MET A 333 8.09 -18.46 -3.31
N GLN A 334 8.52 -18.27 -2.06
CA GLN A 334 9.89 -18.60 -1.62
C GLN A 334 10.18 -20.11 -1.63
N SER A 335 9.17 -20.93 -1.37
CA SER A 335 9.34 -22.39 -1.27
C SER A 335 9.29 -23.11 -2.61
N HIS A 336 8.55 -22.58 -3.60
CA HIS A 336 8.26 -23.28 -4.85
C HIS A 336 8.88 -22.62 -6.10
N ILE A 337 9.52 -21.47 -5.95
CA ILE A 337 10.22 -20.82 -7.05
C ILE A 337 11.73 -20.88 -6.77
N PRO A 338 12.55 -21.34 -7.74
CA PRO A 338 14.01 -21.35 -7.61
C PRO A 338 14.55 -19.96 -7.25
N GLU A 339 15.53 -19.90 -6.35
CA GLU A 339 16.11 -18.64 -5.84
C GLU A 339 16.61 -17.75 -6.99
N GLU A 340 17.17 -18.36 -8.04
CA GLU A 340 17.67 -17.68 -9.25
C GLU A 340 16.59 -16.95 -10.06
N SER A 341 15.34 -17.46 -10.02
CA SER A 341 14.20 -16.91 -10.77
C SER A 341 13.24 -16.12 -9.91
N TYR A 342 13.40 -16.16 -8.58
CA TYR A 342 12.44 -15.59 -7.63
C TYR A 342 12.17 -14.10 -7.87
N SER A 343 13.22 -13.29 -7.98
CA SER A 343 13.09 -11.84 -8.17
C SER A 343 12.37 -11.47 -9.49
N ARG A 344 12.59 -12.27 -10.53
CA ARG A 344 11.97 -12.07 -11.85
C ARG A 344 10.47 -12.41 -11.81
N VAL A 345 10.12 -13.55 -11.19
CA VAL A 345 8.71 -13.95 -11.03
C VAL A 345 7.97 -12.98 -10.11
N ALA A 346 8.60 -12.52 -9.02
CA ALA A 346 8.04 -11.52 -8.12
C ALA A 346 7.78 -10.16 -8.82
N ALA A 347 8.60 -9.77 -9.80
CA ALA A 347 8.35 -8.59 -10.60
C ALA A 347 7.08 -8.72 -11.47
N TYR A 348 6.85 -9.90 -12.08
CA TYR A 348 5.62 -10.18 -12.82
C TYR A 348 4.40 -10.29 -11.91
N ASP A 349 4.56 -10.87 -10.71
CA ASP A 349 3.51 -10.87 -9.70
C ASP A 349 3.11 -9.44 -9.32
N ALA A 350 4.05 -8.60 -8.95
CA ALA A 350 3.77 -7.23 -8.57
C ALA A 350 3.09 -6.44 -9.71
N LEU A 351 3.61 -6.54 -10.95
CA LEU A 351 3.03 -5.87 -12.09
C LEU A 351 1.64 -6.41 -12.43
N GLY A 352 1.45 -7.72 -12.42
CA GLY A 352 0.17 -8.35 -12.73
C GLY A 352 -0.89 -8.07 -11.67
N SER A 353 -0.52 -8.17 -10.39
CA SER A 353 -1.44 -7.99 -9.27
C SER A 353 -1.86 -6.52 -9.06
N PHE A 354 -0.96 -5.55 -9.35
CA PHE A 354 -1.23 -4.12 -9.13
C PHE A 354 -1.43 -3.31 -10.41
N GLY A 355 -1.06 -3.84 -11.58
CA GLY A 355 -1.10 -3.09 -12.84
C GLY A 355 -2.51 -2.60 -13.24
N VAL A 356 -3.56 -3.29 -12.80
CA VAL A 356 -4.96 -2.94 -13.09
C VAL A 356 -5.56 -2.01 -12.02
N ALA A 357 -4.96 -1.93 -10.83
CA ALA A 357 -5.48 -1.14 -9.71
C ALA A 357 -5.71 0.36 -10.04
N PRO A 358 -4.82 1.05 -10.80
CA PRO A 358 -5.07 2.43 -11.23
C PRO A 358 -6.36 2.62 -12.01
N ILE A 359 -6.79 1.61 -12.77
CA ILE A 359 -8.06 1.65 -13.53
C ILE A 359 -9.23 1.72 -12.54
N GLY A 360 -9.19 0.89 -11.49
CA GLY A 360 -10.22 0.94 -10.45
C GLY A 360 -10.33 2.30 -9.78
N VAL A 361 -9.20 2.90 -9.42
CA VAL A 361 -9.16 4.24 -8.80
C VAL A 361 -9.69 5.31 -9.76
N ALA A 362 -9.29 5.28 -11.04
CA ALA A 362 -9.70 6.25 -12.04
C ALA A 362 -11.20 6.19 -12.34
N PHE A 363 -11.79 4.99 -12.34
CA PHE A 363 -13.20 4.81 -12.68
C PHE A 363 -14.13 4.77 -11.46
N ALA A 364 -13.62 4.73 -10.23
CA ALA A 364 -14.42 4.62 -9.01
C ALA A 364 -15.40 5.82 -8.84
N GLY A 365 -14.91 7.04 -8.98
CA GLY A 365 -15.73 8.25 -8.90
C GLY A 365 -16.76 8.37 -10.03
N PRO A 366 -16.35 8.28 -11.31
CA PRO A 366 -17.29 8.23 -12.43
C PRO A 366 -18.37 7.15 -12.29
N ALA A 367 -17.99 5.94 -11.84
CA ALA A 367 -18.97 4.87 -11.60
C ALA A 367 -19.92 5.21 -10.45
N ALA A 368 -19.41 5.79 -9.36
CA ALA A 368 -20.24 6.25 -8.25
C ALA A 368 -21.18 7.40 -8.66
N ALA A 369 -20.74 8.31 -9.53
CA ALA A 369 -21.56 9.38 -10.07
C ALA A 369 -22.69 8.86 -10.98
N TYR A 370 -22.40 7.85 -11.81
CA TYR A 370 -23.36 7.32 -12.78
C TYR A 370 -24.33 6.29 -12.17
N PHE A 371 -23.80 5.31 -11.42
CA PHE A 371 -24.60 4.21 -10.86
C PHE A 371 -25.03 4.45 -9.40
N GLY A 372 -24.43 5.44 -8.73
CA GLY A 372 -24.53 5.64 -7.28
C GLY A 372 -23.42 4.93 -6.49
N ILE A 373 -23.12 5.46 -5.30
CA ILE A 373 -22.06 4.94 -4.42
C ILE A 373 -22.37 3.50 -3.97
N THR A 374 -23.60 3.26 -3.51
CA THR A 374 -24.03 1.95 -2.99
C THR A 374 -23.93 0.82 -4.02
N PRO A 375 -24.49 0.92 -5.25
CA PRO A 375 -24.32 -0.12 -6.26
C PRO A 375 -22.85 -0.35 -6.65
N THR A 376 -22.05 0.71 -6.72
CA THR A 376 -20.63 0.61 -7.04
C THR A 376 -19.86 -0.17 -5.95
N LEU A 377 -20.15 0.10 -4.67
CA LEU A 377 -19.58 -0.66 -3.55
C LEU A 377 -20.00 -2.13 -3.56
N TRP A 378 -21.28 -2.43 -3.84
CA TRP A 378 -21.75 -3.80 -4.02
C TRP A 378 -20.99 -4.51 -5.15
N ALA A 379 -20.79 -3.85 -6.28
CA ALA A 379 -20.04 -4.39 -7.41
C ALA A 379 -18.60 -4.73 -7.02
N THR A 380 -17.90 -3.86 -6.27
CA THR A 380 -16.54 -4.16 -5.80
C THR A 380 -16.50 -5.37 -4.87
N GLY A 381 -17.47 -5.52 -3.96
CA GLY A 381 -17.59 -6.67 -3.07
C GLY A 381 -17.83 -7.97 -3.83
N ILE A 382 -18.76 -7.97 -4.79
CA ILE A 382 -19.09 -9.11 -5.64
C ILE A 382 -17.88 -9.51 -6.50
N LEU A 383 -17.21 -8.55 -7.13
CA LEU A 383 -16.01 -8.80 -7.94
C LEU A 383 -14.88 -9.40 -7.10
N THR A 384 -14.63 -8.86 -5.91
CA THR A 384 -13.64 -9.40 -4.96
C THR A 384 -13.97 -10.84 -4.60
N PHE A 385 -15.22 -11.13 -4.24
CA PHE A 385 -15.67 -12.47 -3.89
C PHE A 385 -15.52 -13.44 -5.06
N ILE A 386 -16.01 -13.07 -6.26
CA ILE A 386 -15.94 -13.93 -7.47
C ILE A 386 -14.49 -14.17 -7.85
N ALA A 387 -13.63 -13.15 -7.87
CA ALA A 387 -12.22 -13.29 -8.23
C ALA A 387 -11.49 -14.24 -7.27
N ALA A 388 -11.74 -14.11 -5.95
CA ALA A 388 -11.15 -14.99 -4.96
C ALA A 388 -11.60 -16.45 -5.14
N ILE A 389 -12.91 -16.70 -5.32
CA ILE A 389 -13.46 -18.05 -5.51
C ILE A 389 -13.04 -18.65 -6.86
N ALA A 390 -13.00 -17.85 -7.93
CA ALA A 390 -12.59 -18.29 -9.25
C ALA A 390 -11.16 -18.85 -9.26
N SER A 391 -10.24 -18.26 -8.47
CA SER A 391 -8.88 -18.79 -8.34
C SER A 391 -8.83 -20.25 -7.88
N LEU A 392 -9.81 -20.66 -7.06
CA LEU A 392 -9.92 -22.02 -6.53
C LEU A 392 -10.31 -23.06 -7.61
N SER A 393 -10.71 -22.65 -8.83
CA SER A 393 -10.92 -23.59 -9.94
C SER A 393 -9.62 -24.27 -10.37
N VAL A 394 -8.47 -23.63 -10.15
CA VAL A 394 -7.15 -24.15 -10.53
C VAL A 394 -6.68 -25.23 -9.56
N LYS A 395 -6.54 -26.47 -10.06
CA LYS A 395 -6.18 -27.64 -9.26
C LYS A 395 -4.84 -27.48 -8.53
N SER A 396 -3.82 -26.95 -9.21
CA SER A 396 -2.49 -26.73 -8.61
C SER A 396 -2.54 -25.83 -7.39
N LEU A 397 -3.38 -24.77 -7.38
CA LEU A 397 -3.57 -23.91 -6.24
C LEU A 397 -4.19 -24.64 -5.04
N ARG A 398 -5.18 -25.53 -5.28
CA ARG A 398 -5.86 -26.28 -4.22
C ARG A 398 -5.00 -27.39 -3.60
N THR A 399 -4.02 -27.89 -4.34
CA THR A 399 -3.20 -29.06 -3.92
C THR A 399 -1.85 -28.66 -3.36
N LEU A 400 -1.43 -27.40 -3.50
CA LEU A 400 -0.17 -26.89 -2.94
C LEU A 400 -0.19 -27.01 -1.40
N LYS A 401 0.87 -27.60 -0.85
CA LYS A 401 1.01 -27.85 0.59
C LYS A 401 2.10 -27.00 1.19
#